data_bd8a170f9bfc98ec8e6dca7e8573452a
#
_entry.id   bd8a170f9bfc98ec8e6dca7e8573452a
#
_cell.length_a   1.000
_cell.length_b   1.000
_cell.length_c   1.000
_cell.angle_alpha   90.00
_cell.angle_beta   90.00
_cell.angle_gamma   90.00
#
_symmetry.space_group_name_H-M   'P 1'
#
loop_
_entity.id
_entity.type
_entity.pdbx_description
1 polymer ?
#
loop_
_entity_poly.entity_id
_entity_poly.type
_entity_poly.pdbx_seq_one_letter_code
_entity_poly.pdbx_strand_id
1 'polypeptide(L)'
;MQNTKIGIIGGSGLYDIDGLQNPTWQKIESPWGTPSDEILTGTLQGVDMAFLPRHGRGHVHSPSSVPYRANIDALKRLGVTDVISISACGSFSDDIKPGHFVIVDQFIDRTTARESSFFGTGCVAHVSVAHPTCQRLSQACQEAAVAQGITAHCGGTYLAMEGPQFSSLAESSLYRDVWGCDVIGMTNMPEAKLAREAELCYASIAMITDYDSWHPDHGEVDVKEIIKTLKGNSAQAKGLISHLPATMVSEQANCPQGCDKSLEFAILTAPEMRAPALLAKLDAVAGRVL
;
A
#
# COMPACT_ATOMS: atom_id res chain seq x y z
N MET A 1 23.74 8.53 -3.59
CA MET A 1 22.38 9.06 -3.63
C MET A 1 21.59 8.15 -4.57
N GLN A 2 20.42 7.70 -4.17
CA GLN A 2 19.57 6.83 -4.99
C GLN A 2 18.48 7.71 -5.61
N ASN A 3 18.21 7.57 -6.90
CA ASN A 3 17.13 8.29 -7.54
C ASN A 3 15.79 7.80 -6.97
N THR A 4 14.90 8.73 -6.66
CA THR A 4 13.54 8.40 -6.22
C THR A 4 12.81 7.69 -7.34
N LYS A 5 12.25 6.51 -7.05
CA LYS A 5 11.35 5.79 -7.93
C LYS A 5 10.08 5.44 -7.18
N ILE A 6 8.94 5.89 -7.69
CA ILE A 6 7.65 5.77 -7.01
C ILE A 6 6.89 4.55 -7.54
N GLY A 7 6.52 3.64 -6.63
CA GLY A 7 5.62 2.54 -6.90
C GLY A 7 4.19 2.89 -6.46
N ILE A 8 3.23 2.79 -7.34
CA ILE A 8 1.80 2.94 -7.05
C ILE A 8 1.17 1.55 -7.05
N ILE A 9 0.61 1.14 -5.94
CA ILE A 9 -0.20 -0.08 -5.85
C ILE A 9 -1.67 0.35 -5.76
N GLY A 10 -2.49 -0.03 -6.74
CA GLY A 10 -3.87 0.41 -6.74
C GLY A 10 -4.81 -0.49 -7.53
N GLY A 11 -6.08 -0.12 -7.52
CA GLY A 11 -7.13 -0.77 -8.29
C GLY A 11 -7.18 -0.35 -9.75
N SER A 12 -8.17 -0.87 -10.46
CA SER A 12 -8.41 -0.57 -11.87
C SER A 12 -8.59 0.93 -12.11
N GLY A 13 -7.90 1.47 -13.11
CA GLY A 13 -8.02 2.88 -13.53
C GLY A 13 -6.95 3.81 -13.01
N LEU A 14 -6.06 3.38 -12.09
CA LEU A 14 -4.98 4.24 -11.57
C LEU A 14 -3.68 4.19 -12.39
N TYR A 15 -3.60 3.36 -13.40
CA TYR A 15 -2.43 3.21 -14.29
C TYR A 15 -2.59 3.88 -15.66
N ASP A 16 -3.71 4.56 -15.90
CA ASP A 16 -3.95 5.42 -17.06
C ASP A 16 -3.77 6.88 -16.61
N ILE A 17 -2.51 7.33 -16.56
CA ILE A 17 -2.11 8.64 -16.04
C ILE A 17 -1.70 9.55 -17.20
N ASP A 18 -2.35 10.70 -17.29
CA ASP A 18 -2.01 11.71 -18.28
C ASP A 18 -0.57 12.21 -18.08
N GLY A 19 0.18 12.29 -19.18
CA GLY A 19 1.56 12.79 -19.16
C GLY A 19 2.61 11.74 -18.78
N LEU A 20 2.24 10.48 -18.55
CA LEU A 20 3.20 9.39 -18.36
C LEU A 20 3.98 9.16 -19.67
N GLN A 21 5.29 9.36 -19.64
CA GLN A 21 6.18 9.20 -20.78
C GLN A 21 6.74 7.77 -20.85
N ASN A 22 6.93 7.27 -22.07
CA ASN A 22 7.52 5.94 -22.34
C ASN A 22 6.85 4.79 -21.56
N PRO A 23 5.51 4.69 -21.53
CA PRO A 23 4.81 3.66 -20.78
C PRO A 23 5.16 2.27 -21.35
N THR A 24 5.58 1.36 -20.47
CA THR A 24 5.95 -0.01 -20.85
C THR A 24 5.47 -0.99 -19.77
N TRP A 25 4.70 -2.00 -20.17
CA TRP A 25 4.35 -3.13 -19.31
C TRP A 25 5.51 -4.09 -19.20
N GLN A 26 5.90 -4.42 -17.98
CA GLN A 26 7.03 -5.29 -17.67
C GLN A 26 6.57 -6.49 -16.85
N LYS A 27 6.91 -7.68 -17.32
CA LYS A 27 6.78 -8.91 -16.54
C LYS A 27 7.99 -9.06 -15.66
N ILE A 28 7.79 -9.05 -14.35
CA ILE A 28 8.85 -9.20 -13.35
C ILE A 28 8.73 -10.59 -12.73
N GLU A 29 9.82 -11.33 -12.74
CA GLU A 29 9.91 -12.62 -12.06
C GLU A 29 10.27 -12.42 -10.58
N SER A 30 9.59 -13.14 -9.71
CA SER A 30 9.83 -13.10 -8.28
C SER A 30 9.95 -14.54 -7.73
N PRO A 31 10.90 -14.81 -6.84
CA PRO A 31 11.02 -16.12 -6.18
C PRO A 31 9.85 -16.41 -5.21
N TRP A 32 9.00 -15.42 -4.99
CA TRP A 32 7.82 -15.52 -4.13
C TRP A 32 6.54 -15.84 -4.90
N GLY A 33 6.63 -16.06 -6.19
CA GLY A 33 5.51 -16.36 -7.09
C GLY A 33 5.34 -15.31 -8.18
N THR A 34 4.26 -15.44 -8.93
CA THR A 34 3.93 -14.47 -9.98
C THR A 34 3.23 -13.26 -9.34
N PRO A 35 3.69 -12.02 -9.61
CA PRO A 35 2.96 -10.81 -9.21
C PRO A 35 1.53 -10.79 -9.74
N SER A 36 0.66 -9.98 -9.15
CA SER A 36 -0.76 -9.91 -9.51
C SER A 36 -0.99 -9.51 -10.97
N ASP A 37 -0.05 -8.81 -11.57
CA ASP A 37 -0.04 -8.45 -13.01
C ASP A 37 1.37 -8.04 -13.44
N GLU A 38 1.55 -7.76 -14.74
CA GLU A 38 2.67 -6.97 -15.24
C GLU A 38 2.64 -5.58 -14.58
N ILE A 39 3.80 -4.96 -14.46
CA ILE A 39 3.96 -3.63 -13.87
C ILE A 39 4.14 -2.62 -14.99
N LEU A 40 3.28 -1.60 -15.05
CA LEU A 40 3.45 -0.48 -15.97
C LEU A 40 4.53 0.45 -15.42
N THR A 41 5.59 0.66 -16.18
CA THR A 41 6.65 1.63 -15.86
C THR A 41 6.64 2.79 -16.85
N GLY A 42 7.11 3.93 -16.40
CA GLY A 42 7.25 5.13 -17.22
C GLY A 42 7.86 6.26 -16.42
N THR A 43 7.97 7.43 -17.01
CA THR A 43 8.49 8.63 -16.35
C THR A 43 7.40 9.71 -16.31
N LEU A 44 7.14 10.28 -15.15
CA LEU A 44 6.18 11.34 -14.95
C LEU A 44 6.91 12.58 -14.42
N GLN A 45 6.93 13.67 -15.20
CA GLN A 45 7.62 14.92 -14.83
C GLN A 45 9.07 14.70 -14.37
N GLY A 46 9.79 13.76 -15.00
CA GLY A 46 11.18 13.45 -14.68
C GLY A 46 11.40 12.45 -13.54
N VAL A 47 10.32 11.98 -12.89
CA VAL A 47 10.38 10.95 -11.85
C VAL A 47 9.96 9.59 -12.41
N ASP A 48 10.74 8.55 -12.14
CA ASP A 48 10.42 7.19 -12.54
C ASP A 48 9.25 6.64 -11.73
N MET A 49 8.27 6.07 -12.43
CA MET A 49 7.04 5.53 -11.85
C MET A 49 6.88 4.04 -12.20
N ALA A 50 6.28 3.30 -11.29
CA ALA A 50 5.87 1.91 -11.48
C ALA A 50 4.44 1.73 -10.95
N PHE A 51 3.52 1.22 -11.77
CA PHE A 51 2.11 1.03 -11.41
C PHE A 51 1.80 -0.46 -11.39
N LEU A 52 1.37 -0.97 -10.25
CA LEU A 52 0.98 -2.38 -10.06
C LEU A 52 -0.52 -2.49 -9.84
N PRO A 53 -1.27 -3.16 -10.76
CA PRO A 53 -2.67 -3.51 -10.53
C PRO A 53 -2.78 -4.55 -9.41
N ARG A 54 -3.16 -4.13 -8.19
CA ARG A 54 -3.18 -5.01 -7.00
C ARG A 54 -3.98 -6.29 -7.20
N HIS A 55 -5.16 -6.18 -7.80
CA HIS A 55 -6.05 -7.31 -8.05
C HIS A 55 -5.89 -7.92 -9.45
N GLY A 56 -4.86 -7.50 -10.19
CA GLY A 56 -4.71 -7.81 -11.62
C GLY A 56 -5.69 -7.05 -12.50
N ARG A 57 -5.35 -6.89 -13.79
CA ARG A 57 -6.30 -6.35 -14.79
C ARG A 57 -7.51 -7.28 -14.89
N GLY A 58 -8.70 -6.70 -14.79
CA GLY A 58 -9.95 -7.46 -14.71
C GLY A 58 -10.34 -7.91 -13.31
N HIS A 59 -9.61 -7.51 -12.26
CA HIS A 59 -9.92 -7.80 -10.84
C HIS A 59 -10.04 -9.30 -10.55
N VAL A 60 -9.02 -10.07 -10.96
CA VAL A 60 -9.01 -11.54 -10.91
C VAL A 60 -8.58 -12.11 -9.56
N HIS A 61 -7.92 -11.31 -8.71
CA HIS A 61 -7.49 -11.70 -7.38
C HIS A 61 -8.45 -11.15 -6.32
N SER A 62 -8.94 -12.03 -5.43
CA SER A 62 -9.61 -11.60 -4.19
C SER A 62 -8.59 -10.99 -3.22
N PRO A 63 -9.01 -10.24 -2.19
CA PRO A 63 -8.08 -9.64 -1.22
C PRO A 63 -7.08 -10.64 -0.62
N SER A 64 -7.51 -11.87 -0.32
CA SER A 64 -6.65 -12.90 0.29
C SER A 64 -5.85 -13.71 -0.73
N SER A 65 -6.17 -13.65 -2.03
CA SER A 65 -5.40 -14.31 -3.09
C SER A 65 -4.41 -13.40 -3.80
N VAL A 66 -4.35 -12.11 -3.43
CA VAL A 66 -3.30 -11.20 -3.93
C VAL A 66 -1.92 -11.72 -3.53
N PRO A 67 -0.98 -11.88 -4.48
CA PRO A 67 0.37 -12.39 -4.19
C PRO A 67 1.27 -11.29 -3.58
N TYR A 68 0.96 -10.84 -2.37
CA TYR A 68 1.58 -9.67 -1.72
C TYR A 68 3.11 -9.71 -1.69
N ARG A 69 3.71 -10.88 -1.35
CA ARG A 69 5.18 -11.02 -1.35
C ARG A 69 5.76 -10.82 -2.75
N ALA A 70 5.17 -11.46 -3.76
CA ALA A 70 5.63 -11.30 -5.14
C ALA A 70 5.47 -9.85 -5.63
N ASN A 71 4.39 -9.16 -5.24
CA ASN A 71 4.14 -7.78 -5.60
C ASN A 71 5.21 -6.82 -5.03
N ILE A 72 5.49 -6.92 -3.73
CA ILE A 72 6.48 -6.05 -3.07
C ILE A 72 7.90 -6.38 -3.56
N ASP A 73 8.25 -7.65 -3.71
CA ASP A 73 9.54 -8.08 -4.26
C ASP A 73 9.74 -7.56 -5.69
N ALA A 74 8.72 -7.65 -6.55
CA ALA A 74 8.79 -7.14 -7.91
C ALA A 74 9.02 -5.62 -7.99
N LEU A 75 8.34 -4.84 -7.14
CA LEU A 75 8.59 -3.40 -7.03
C LEU A 75 10.02 -3.13 -6.54
N LYS A 76 10.51 -3.87 -5.55
CA LYS A 76 11.89 -3.75 -5.07
C LYS A 76 12.91 -4.07 -6.17
N ARG A 77 12.70 -5.14 -6.97
CA ARG A 77 13.54 -5.51 -8.12
C ARG A 77 13.56 -4.43 -9.21
N LEU A 78 12.48 -3.70 -9.38
CA LEU A 78 12.42 -2.54 -10.29
C LEU A 78 13.14 -1.29 -9.74
N GLY A 79 13.70 -1.36 -8.53
CA GLY A 79 14.37 -0.24 -7.89
C GLY A 79 13.45 0.81 -7.30
N VAL A 80 12.18 0.46 -7.05
CA VAL A 80 11.24 1.33 -6.32
C VAL A 80 11.80 1.62 -4.93
N THR A 81 11.71 2.87 -4.51
CA THR A 81 12.13 3.36 -3.18
C THR A 81 10.95 3.73 -2.30
N ASP A 82 9.88 4.19 -2.91
CA ASP A 82 8.70 4.77 -2.27
C ASP A 82 7.44 4.11 -2.83
N VAL A 83 6.66 3.46 -1.98
CA VAL A 83 5.43 2.78 -2.35
C VAL A 83 4.23 3.55 -1.80
N ILE A 84 3.31 3.93 -2.69
CA ILE A 84 2.04 4.55 -2.32
C ILE A 84 0.93 3.56 -2.67
N SER A 85 0.25 3.10 -1.64
CA SER A 85 -0.89 2.20 -1.75
C SER A 85 -2.18 3.00 -1.77
N ILE A 86 -3.02 2.77 -2.75
CA ILE A 86 -4.31 3.46 -2.91
C ILE A 86 -5.41 2.41 -2.95
N SER A 87 -6.41 2.53 -2.06
CA SER A 87 -7.49 1.55 -1.94
C SER A 87 -8.83 2.21 -1.62
N ALA A 88 -9.93 1.60 -2.08
CA ALA A 88 -11.28 1.94 -1.66
C ALA A 88 -11.51 1.44 -0.23
N CYS A 89 -12.13 2.25 0.62
CA CYS A 89 -12.33 1.98 2.03
C CYS A 89 -13.70 2.48 2.50
N GLY A 90 -14.25 1.80 3.51
CA GLY A 90 -15.35 2.30 4.30
C GLY A 90 -14.85 3.23 5.41
N SER A 91 -15.70 4.15 5.86
CA SER A 91 -15.43 5.08 6.95
C SER A 91 -16.16 4.67 8.22
N PHE A 92 -15.51 4.88 9.36
CA PHE A 92 -16.13 4.76 10.69
C PHE A 92 -16.46 6.12 11.34
N SER A 93 -16.42 7.22 10.57
CA SER A 93 -16.66 8.57 11.07
C SER A 93 -17.58 9.37 10.17
N ASP A 94 -18.53 10.09 10.77
CA ASP A 94 -19.39 11.05 10.06
C ASP A 94 -18.63 12.22 9.43
N ASP A 95 -17.45 12.55 9.96
CA ASP A 95 -16.60 13.62 9.45
C ASP A 95 -15.77 13.16 8.23
N ILE A 96 -15.56 11.86 8.07
CA ILE A 96 -14.80 11.26 6.97
C ILE A 96 -15.79 10.69 5.95
N LYS A 97 -16.24 11.51 5.03
CA LYS A 97 -17.38 11.22 4.12
C LYS A 97 -16.93 10.46 2.86
N PRO A 98 -17.84 9.71 2.21
CA PRO A 98 -17.60 9.22 0.85
C PRO A 98 -17.16 10.34 -0.09
N GLY A 99 -16.09 10.10 -0.85
CA GLY A 99 -15.40 11.11 -1.65
C GLY A 99 -14.23 11.81 -0.96
N HIS A 100 -14.08 11.68 0.37
CA HIS A 100 -12.88 12.12 1.09
C HIS A 100 -11.76 11.08 0.99
N PHE A 101 -10.53 11.51 1.23
CA PHE A 101 -9.37 10.63 1.34
C PHE A 101 -8.85 10.66 2.79
N VAL A 102 -8.23 9.55 3.20
CA VAL A 102 -7.48 9.48 4.47
C VAL A 102 -6.06 9.03 4.18
N ILE A 103 -5.08 9.82 4.61
CA ILE A 103 -3.67 9.43 4.58
C ILE A 103 -3.38 8.72 5.89
N VAL A 104 -3.40 7.39 5.83
CA VAL A 104 -3.38 6.49 6.97
C VAL A 104 -2.00 6.48 7.63
N ASP A 105 -1.94 6.43 8.95
CA ASP A 105 -0.69 6.33 9.69
C ASP A 105 -0.61 5.10 10.62
N GLN A 106 -1.74 4.44 10.92
CA GLN A 106 -1.80 3.24 11.75
C GLN A 106 -2.67 2.13 11.17
N PHE A 107 -2.38 0.89 11.57
CA PHE A 107 -3.13 -0.27 11.12
C PHE A 107 -3.49 -1.22 12.27
N ILE A 108 -4.69 -1.80 12.19
CA ILE A 108 -5.07 -3.01 12.91
C ILE A 108 -5.25 -4.12 11.88
N ASP A 109 -4.44 -5.19 12.00
CA ASP A 109 -4.44 -6.31 11.07
C ASP A 109 -5.35 -7.43 11.57
N ARG A 110 -6.47 -7.66 10.87
CA ARG A 110 -7.42 -8.76 11.10
C ARG A 110 -7.35 -9.82 10.01
N THR A 111 -6.30 -9.79 9.19
CA THR A 111 -6.09 -10.82 8.17
C THR A 111 -5.47 -12.08 8.77
N THR A 112 -5.87 -13.25 8.30
CA THR A 112 -5.47 -14.54 8.88
C THR A 112 -4.96 -15.55 7.85
N ALA A 113 -5.36 -15.42 6.58
CA ALA A 113 -5.06 -16.39 5.53
C ALA A 113 -3.95 -15.92 4.58
N ARG A 114 -3.10 -14.98 5.01
CA ARG A 114 -2.09 -14.34 4.15
C ARG A 114 -0.69 -14.57 4.70
N GLU A 115 0.26 -14.78 3.80
CA GLU A 115 1.68 -14.81 4.18
C GLU A 115 2.17 -13.38 4.43
N SER A 116 2.50 -13.08 5.69
CA SER A 116 2.74 -11.71 6.18
C SER A 116 4.23 -11.37 6.38
N SER A 117 5.14 -12.25 5.96
CA SER A 117 6.59 -12.03 6.08
C SER A 117 7.36 -12.69 4.95
N PHE A 118 8.49 -12.08 4.56
CA PHE A 118 9.51 -12.70 3.73
C PHE A 118 10.43 -13.62 4.54
N PHE A 119 10.54 -13.39 5.84
CA PHE A 119 11.36 -14.16 6.76
C PHE A 119 10.57 -15.33 7.36
N GLY A 120 11.30 -16.33 7.86
CA GLY A 120 10.69 -17.50 8.47
C GLY A 120 11.72 -18.54 8.89
N THR A 121 11.33 -19.81 8.92
CA THR A 121 12.25 -20.89 9.27
C THR A 121 13.49 -20.84 8.39
N GLY A 122 14.67 -20.75 9.01
CA GLY A 122 15.96 -20.68 8.33
C GLY A 122 16.53 -19.27 8.15
N CYS A 123 15.73 -18.21 8.30
CA CYS A 123 16.21 -16.84 8.46
C CYS A 123 15.10 -16.02 9.13
N VAL A 124 15.23 -15.77 10.42
CA VAL A 124 14.23 -15.07 11.23
C VAL A 124 14.63 -13.62 11.41
N ALA A 125 13.69 -12.71 11.15
CA ALA A 125 13.86 -11.29 11.43
C ALA A 125 12.66 -10.74 12.22
N HIS A 126 12.90 -9.78 13.10
CA HIS A 126 11.88 -9.03 13.82
C HIS A 126 11.97 -7.56 13.45
N VAL A 127 11.10 -7.13 12.53
CA VAL A 127 11.06 -5.76 12.02
C VAL A 127 10.01 -4.97 12.79
N SER A 128 10.38 -3.77 13.27
CA SER A 128 9.44 -2.90 13.95
C SER A 128 8.39 -2.33 12.99
N VAL A 129 7.13 -2.46 13.35
CA VAL A 129 5.98 -1.88 12.64
C VAL A 129 5.17 -0.91 13.51
N ALA A 130 5.78 -0.38 14.58
CA ALA A 130 5.14 0.61 15.45
C ALA A 130 4.75 1.90 14.66
N HIS A 131 5.53 2.25 13.65
CA HIS A 131 5.24 3.30 12.69
C HIS A 131 5.24 2.67 11.29
N PRO A 132 4.11 2.10 10.84
CA PRO A 132 4.06 1.28 9.63
C PRO A 132 4.14 2.09 8.34
N THR A 133 3.89 3.40 8.39
CA THR A 133 3.97 4.33 7.26
C THR A 133 5.16 5.26 7.36
N CYS A 134 5.63 5.77 6.23
CA CYS A 134 6.68 6.78 6.14
C CYS A 134 6.08 8.18 6.22
N GLN A 135 6.34 8.93 7.30
CA GLN A 135 5.80 10.27 7.51
C GLN A 135 6.17 11.24 6.37
N ARG A 136 7.43 11.18 5.89
CA ARG A 136 7.86 11.99 4.74
C ARG A 136 7.00 11.72 3.51
N LEU A 137 6.75 10.44 3.19
CA LEU A 137 5.95 10.06 2.04
C LEU A 137 4.47 10.41 2.24
N SER A 138 3.95 10.22 3.46
CA SER A 138 2.58 10.62 3.81
C SER A 138 2.39 12.13 3.69
N GLN A 139 3.38 12.93 4.09
CA GLN A 139 3.35 14.38 3.92
C GLN A 139 3.35 14.79 2.44
N ALA A 140 4.17 14.16 1.61
CA ALA A 140 4.17 14.40 0.16
C ALA A 140 2.80 14.07 -0.47
N CYS A 141 2.14 13.00 -0.03
CA CYS A 141 0.78 12.66 -0.45
C CYS A 141 -0.23 13.71 0.00
N GLN A 142 -0.10 14.25 1.22
CA GLN A 142 -0.95 15.34 1.72
C GLN A 142 -0.79 16.60 0.89
N GLU A 143 0.43 17.01 0.62
CA GLU A 143 0.74 18.20 -0.18
C GLU A 143 0.15 18.06 -1.60
N ALA A 144 0.29 16.86 -2.21
CA ALA A 144 -0.30 16.56 -3.50
C ALA A 144 -1.85 16.61 -3.46
N ALA A 145 -2.49 16.09 -2.41
CA ALA A 145 -3.93 16.16 -2.23
C ALA A 145 -4.43 17.61 -2.10
N VAL A 146 -3.76 18.42 -1.28
CA VAL A 146 -4.08 19.84 -1.08
C VAL A 146 -3.95 20.61 -2.40
N ALA A 147 -2.89 20.39 -3.15
CA ALA A 147 -2.66 21.04 -4.45
C ALA A 147 -3.74 20.72 -5.49
N GLN A 148 -4.39 19.57 -5.36
CA GLN A 148 -5.49 19.14 -6.23
C GLN A 148 -6.88 19.46 -5.66
N GLY A 149 -6.98 20.16 -4.53
CA GLY A 149 -8.24 20.50 -3.89
C GLY A 149 -9.01 19.29 -3.35
N ILE A 150 -8.31 18.18 -3.07
CA ILE A 150 -8.90 16.97 -2.52
C ILE A 150 -9.08 17.13 -1.01
N THR A 151 -10.26 16.83 -0.50
CA THR A 151 -10.49 16.77 0.95
C THR A 151 -9.79 15.53 1.50
N ALA A 152 -8.65 15.72 2.15
CA ALA A 152 -7.85 14.66 2.74
C ALA A 152 -7.66 14.86 4.24
N HIS A 153 -7.93 13.81 5.01
CA HIS A 153 -7.65 13.72 6.45
C HIS A 153 -6.28 13.07 6.64
N CYS A 154 -5.48 13.60 7.57
CA CYS A 154 -4.14 13.10 7.86
C CYS A 154 -4.10 12.39 9.20
N GLY A 155 -3.52 11.20 9.20
CA GLY A 155 -3.59 10.27 10.31
C GLY A 155 -4.88 9.46 10.30
N GLY A 156 -4.91 8.40 11.08
CA GLY A 156 -6.06 7.53 11.25
C GLY A 156 -5.68 6.05 11.20
N THR A 157 -6.43 5.28 11.97
CA THR A 157 -6.25 3.83 12.08
C THR A 157 -7.08 3.10 11.02
N TYR A 158 -6.38 2.39 10.15
CA TYR A 158 -7.00 1.53 9.13
C TYR A 158 -7.14 0.12 9.69
N LEU A 159 -8.35 -0.41 9.75
CA LEU A 159 -8.59 -1.82 9.99
C LEU A 159 -8.48 -2.59 8.67
N ALA A 160 -7.56 -3.55 8.59
CA ALA A 160 -7.47 -4.47 7.47
C ALA A 160 -8.24 -5.75 7.81
N MET A 161 -9.43 -5.91 7.23
CA MET A 161 -10.21 -7.14 7.34
C MET A 161 -9.82 -8.17 6.28
N GLU A 162 -10.16 -9.45 6.50
CA GLU A 162 -9.85 -10.52 5.56
C GLU A 162 -10.61 -10.36 4.24
N GLY A 163 -11.90 -10.06 4.30
CA GLY A 163 -12.80 -10.13 3.14
C GLY A 163 -12.96 -11.58 2.60
N PRO A 164 -13.55 -11.79 1.41
CA PRO A 164 -14.10 -10.75 0.51
C PRO A 164 -15.45 -10.18 0.94
N GLN A 165 -16.10 -10.73 1.97
CA GLN A 165 -17.34 -10.19 2.53
C GLN A 165 -17.05 -8.90 3.28
N PHE A 166 -18.02 -7.99 3.33
CA PHE A 166 -17.99 -6.82 4.21
C PHE A 166 -18.30 -7.19 5.66
N SER A 167 -18.08 -6.26 6.58
CA SER A 167 -18.34 -6.45 8.00
C SER A 167 -19.81 -6.72 8.29
N SER A 168 -20.10 -7.58 9.24
CA SER A 168 -21.39 -7.56 9.92
C SER A 168 -21.55 -6.28 10.74
N LEU A 169 -22.79 -5.90 11.05
CA LEU A 169 -23.08 -4.74 11.91
C LEU A 169 -22.35 -4.84 13.27
N ALA A 170 -22.28 -6.05 13.85
CA ALA A 170 -21.60 -6.27 15.12
C ALA A 170 -20.08 -6.05 15.02
N GLU A 171 -19.44 -6.50 13.94
CA GLU A 171 -18.03 -6.26 13.66
C GLU A 171 -17.76 -4.78 13.44
N SER A 172 -18.58 -4.12 12.60
CA SER A 172 -18.48 -2.69 12.31
C SER A 172 -18.56 -1.84 13.58
N SER A 173 -19.56 -2.11 14.45
CA SER A 173 -19.69 -1.44 15.75
C SER A 173 -18.50 -1.71 16.68
N LEU A 174 -17.97 -2.94 16.72
CA LEU A 174 -16.79 -3.28 17.51
C LEU A 174 -15.56 -2.49 17.05
N TYR A 175 -15.33 -2.43 15.75
CA TYR A 175 -14.15 -1.75 15.17
C TYR A 175 -14.21 -0.24 15.38
N ARG A 176 -15.40 0.35 15.22
CA ARG A 176 -15.66 1.77 15.40
C ARG A 176 -15.65 2.16 16.89
N ASP A 177 -16.53 1.55 17.69
CA ASP A 177 -16.87 2.06 19.03
C ASP A 177 -15.91 1.60 20.12
N VAL A 178 -15.27 0.43 19.93
CA VAL A 178 -14.38 -0.17 20.95
C VAL A 178 -12.91 -0.07 20.54
N TRP A 179 -12.58 -0.32 19.25
CA TRP A 179 -11.21 -0.28 18.78
C TRP A 179 -10.77 1.09 18.28
N GLY A 180 -11.72 2.00 18.04
CA GLY A 180 -11.43 3.37 17.61
C GLY A 180 -10.78 3.44 16.24
N CYS A 181 -11.17 2.56 15.32
CA CYS A 181 -10.70 2.62 13.94
C CYS A 181 -11.39 3.76 13.19
N ASP A 182 -10.68 4.38 12.25
CA ASP A 182 -11.19 5.47 11.42
C ASP A 182 -11.72 4.99 10.08
N VAL A 183 -11.04 4.02 9.48
CA VAL A 183 -11.39 3.45 8.16
C VAL A 183 -11.21 1.94 8.12
N ILE A 184 -11.90 1.30 7.18
CA ILE A 184 -11.82 -0.15 6.96
C ILE A 184 -11.58 -0.47 5.50
N GLY A 185 -10.73 -1.44 5.24
CA GLY A 185 -10.49 -2.00 3.93
C GLY A 185 -9.90 -3.40 4.01
N MET A 186 -9.44 -3.94 2.88
CA MET A 186 -9.08 -5.36 2.82
C MET A 186 -7.62 -5.61 2.41
N THR A 187 -6.83 -4.59 2.01
CA THR A 187 -5.62 -4.85 1.21
C THR A 187 -4.31 -4.31 1.76
N ASN A 188 -4.34 -3.37 2.70
CA ASN A 188 -3.12 -2.73 3.20
C ASN A 188 -2.28 -3.63 4.13
N MET A 189 -2.86 -4.74 4.61
CA MET A 189 -2.14 -5.79 5.31
C MET A 189 -2.25 -7.11 4.54
N PRO A 190 -1.13 -7.80 4.35
CA PRO A 190 0.22 -7.57 4.90
C PRO A 190 1.10 -6.61 4.07
N GLU A 191 0.55 -5.87 3.09
CA GLU A 191 1.30 -5.02 2.17
C GLU A 191 2.29 -4.08 2.90
N ALA A 192 1.81 -3.37 3.93
CA ALA A 192 2.65 -2.46 4.72
C ALA A 192 3.76 -3.18 5.50
N LYS A 193 3.48 -4.35 6.08
CA LYS A 193 4.49 -5.18 6.77
C LYS A 193 5.59 -5.62 5.81
N LEU A 194 5.20 -6.10 4.63
CA LEU A 194 6.13 -6.56 3.60
C LEU A 194 6.95 -5.41 3.01
N ALA A 195 6.35 -4.25 2.80
CA ALA A 195 7.08 -3.05 2.38
C ALA A 195 8.15 -2.66 3.42
N ARG A 196 7.82 -2.74 4.72
CA ARG A 196 8.77 -2.49 5.80
C ARG A 196 9.92 -3.51 5.80
N GLU A 197 9.63 -4.80 5.62
CA GLU A 197 10.68 -5.84 5.50
C GLU A 197 11.52 -5.70 4.23
N ALA A 198 10.98 -5.10 3.18
CA ALA A 198 11.70 -4.80 1.94
C ALA A 198 12.47 -3.47 1.97
N GLU A 199 12.54 -2.79 3.12
CA GLU A 199 13.21 -1.49 3.26
C GLU A 199 12.68 -0.45 2.26
N LEU A 200 11.35 -0.41 2.07
CA LEU A 200 10.65 0.57 1.23
C LEU A 200 9.95 1.60 2.11
N CYS A 201 9.99 2.86 1.71
CA CYS A 201 9.07 3.86 2.25
C CYS A 201 7.66 3.51 1.80
N TYR A 202 6.69 3.50 2.72
CA TYR A 202 5.31 3.13 2.43
C TYR A 202 4.36 4.19 2.92
N ALA A 203 3.41 4.60 2.09
CA ALA A 203 2.27 5.43 2.46
C ALA A 203 0.97 4.78 1.97
N SER A 204 -0.11 5.02 2.68
CA SER A 204 -1.42 4.50 2.33
C SER A 204 -2.44 5.62 2.23
N ILE A 205 -3.18 5.62 1.13
CA ILE A 205 -4.29 6.54 0.86
C ILE A 205 -5.57 5.71 0.77
N ALA A 206 -6.44 5.87 1.76
CA ALA A 206 -7.77 5.32 1.77
C ALA A 206 -8.73 6.28 1.06
N MET A 207 -9.32 5.85 -0.05
CA MET A 207 -10.36 6.58 -0.77
C MET A 207 -11.72 6.14 -0.23
N ILE A 208 -12.42 7.00 0.46
CA ILE A 208 -13.67 6.64 1.12
C ILE A 208 -14.79 6.49 0.09
N THR A 209 -15.44 5.33 0.10
CA THR A 209 -16.53 4.97 -0.80
C THR A 209 -17.89 4.87 -0.11
N ASP A 210 -17.89 4.53 1.18
CA ASP A 210 -19.07 4.22 1.99
C ASP A 210 -18.79 4.40 3.49
N TYR A 211 -19.78 4.12 4.33
CA TYR A 211 -19.68 4.16 5.80
C TYR A 211 -19.64 2.77 6.45
N ASP A 212 -19.20 1.74 5.72
CA ASP A 212 -19.29 0.37 6.17
C ASP A 212 -20.72 0.01 6.61
N SER A 213 -20.92 -0.89 7.58
CA SER A 213 -22.24 -1.37 8.00
C SER A 213 -22.83 -0.64 9.22
N TRP A 214 -22.13 0.35 9.80
CA TRP A 214 -22.53 0.96 11.07
C TRP A 214 -23.51 2.13 10.96
N HIS A 215 -23.54 2.81 9.80
CA HIS A 215 -24.26 4.09 9.67
C HIS A 215 -25.76 3.87 9.50
N PRO A 216 -26.62 4.44 10.39
CA PRO A 216 -28.04 4.14 10.42
C PRO A 216 -28.80 4.61 9.16
N ASP A 217 -28.35 5.69 8.52
CA ASP A 217 -29.05 6.30 7.39
C ASP A 217 -28.56 5.78 6.03
N HIS A 218 -27.46 5.03 5.99
CA HIS A 218 -26.88 4.51 4.74
C HIS A 218 -27.12 3.02 4.51
N GLY A 219 -27.69 2.29 5.48
CA GLY A 219 -28.04 0.89 5.37
C GLY A 219 -26.86 -0.04 5.14
N GLU A 220 -27.12 -1.20 4.50
CA GLU A 220 -26.07 -2.17 4.16
C GLU A 220 -25.18 -1.62 3.05
N VAL A 221 -23.91 -2.06 3.03
CA VAL A 221 -22.93 -1.69 2.00
C VAL A 221 -23.43 -2.12 0.61
N ASP A 222 -23.74 -1.15 -0.26
CA ASP A 222 -24.19 -1.40 -1.64
C ASP A 222 -23.02 -1.24 -2.63
N VAL A 223 -22.68 -2.33 -3.30
CA VAL A 223 -21.62 -2.38 -4.30
C VAL A 223 -21.84 -1.39 -5.46
N LYS A 224 -23.10 -1.07 -5.83
CA LYS A 224 -23.39 -0.11 -6.89
C LYS A 224 -23.04 1.33 -6.49
N GLU A 225 -23.34 1.71 -5.26
CA GLU A 225 -22.98 3.04 -4.74
C GLU A 225 -21.47 3.15 -4.54
N ILE A 226 -20.80 2.08 -4.08
CA ILE A 226 -19.34 2.00 -4.02
C ILE A 226 -18.73 2.27 -5.41
N ILE A 227 -19.19 1.57 -6.46
CA ILE A 227 -18.65 1.73 -7.82
C ILE A 227 -18.87 3.16 -8.33
N LYS A 228 -20.00 3.77 -8.03
CA LYS A 228 -20.32 5.15 -8.42
C LYS A 228 -19.35 6.15 -7.75
N THR A 229 -19.16 6.06 -6.45
CA THR A 229 -18.22 6.90 -5.68
C THR A 229 -16.79 6.65 -6.13
N LEU A 230 -16.41 5.39 -6.34
CA LEU A 230 -15.07 4.99 -6.77
C LEU A 230 -14.65 5.62 -8.11
N LYS A 231 -15.57 5.85 -9.04
CA LYS A 231 -15.27 6.55 -10.30
C LYS A 231 -14.79 7.99 -10.06
N GLY A 232 -15.46 8.71 -9.17
CA GLY A 232 -15.07 10.07 -8.76
C GLY A 232 -13.71 10.06 -8.03
N ASN A 233 -13.58 9.15 -7.06
CA ASN A 233 -12.35 8.97 -6.29
C ASN A 233 -11.15 8.62 -7.18
N SER A 234 -11.34 7.77 -8.19
CA SER A 234 -10.28 7.40 -9.14
C SER A 234 -9.78 8.60 -9.95
N ALA A 235 -10.67 9.50 -10.36
CA ALA A 235 -10.28 10.73 -11.06
C ALA A 235 -9.46 11.66 -10.14
N GLN A 236 -9.89 11.82 -8.88
CA GLN A 236 -9.13 12.60 -7.88
C GLN A 236 -7.76 11.96 -7.59
N ALA A 237 -7.71 10.62 -7.43
CA ALA A 237 -6.47 9.90 -7.20
C ALA A 237 -5.47 10.04 -8.37
N LYS A 238 -5.95 10.03 -9.61
CA LYS A 238 -5.10 10.34 -10.79
C LYS A 238 -4.51 11.74 -10.71
N GLY A 239 -5.31 12.74 -10.34
CA GLY A 239 -4.84 14.10 -10.11
C GLY A 239 -3.75 14.17 -9.03
N LEU A 240 -3.97 13.50 -7.89
CA LEU A 240 -2.99 13.40 -6.82
C LEU A 240 -1.70 12.74 -7.32
N ILE A 241 -1.78 11.59 -7.99
CA ILE A 241 -0.61 10.88 -8.53
C ILE A 241 0.15 11.77 -9.51
N SER A 242 -0.55 12.50 -10.37
CA SER A 242 0.07 13.41 -11.34
C SER A 242 0.84 14.56 -10.68
N HIS A 243 0.51 14.90 -9.43
CA HIS A 243 1.18 15.96 -8.67
C HIS A 243 2.31 15.47 -7.76
N LEU A 244 2.38 14.16 -7.47
CA LEU A 244 3.43 13.58 -6.61
C LEU A 244 4.85 13.96 -7.00
N PRO A 245 5.25 13.97 -8.29
CA PRO A 245 6.62 14.37 -8.65
C PRO A 245 7.01 15.76 -8.16
N ALA A 246 6.06 16.68 -8.04
CA ALA A 246 6.32 18.05 -7.56
C ALA A 246 6.51 18.13 -6.03
N THR A 247 6.01 17.15 -5.27
CA THR A 247 6.14 17.08 -3.81
C THR A 247 7.25 16.15 -3.34
N MET A 248 7.87 15.42 -4.27
CA MET A 248 8.95 14.48 -3.96
C MET A 248 10.31 15.07 -4.32
N VAL A 249 11.30 14.84 -3.47
CA VAL A 249 12.71 15.16 -3.82
C VAL A 249 13.22 14.13 -4.82
N SER A 250 13.83 14.59 -5.91
CA SER A 250 14.35 13.73 -6.99
C SER A 250 15.51 12.82 -6.56
N GLU A 251 16.32 13.28 -5.60
CA GLU A 251 17.43 12.51 -5.04
C GLU A 251 17.34 12.47 -3.52
N GLN A 252 17.31 11.29 -2.95
CA GLN A 252 17.28 11.11 -1.50
C GLN A 252 18.48 10.27 -1.04
N ALA A 253 19.24 10.84 -0.08
CA ALA A 253 20.38 10.11 0.47
C ALA A 253 19.92 8.95 1.37
N ASN A 254 18.95 9.21 2.29
CA ASN A 254 18.37 8.22 3.21
C ASN A 254 16.98 8.70 3.64
N CYS A 255 16.12 7.77 4.04
CA CYS A 255 14.86 8.13 4.68
C CYS A 255 15.11 8.69 6.08
N PRO A 256 14.59 9.89 6.43
CA PRO A 256 14.78 10.46 7.78
C PRO A 256 14.27 9.57 8.92
N GLN A 257 13.31 8.66 8.62
CA GLN A 257 12.73 7.71 9.56
C GLN A 257 13.38 6.33 9.49
N GLY A 258 14.43 6.13 8.68
CA GLY A 258 15.14 4.88 8.55
C GLY A 258 14.33 3.76 7.91
N CYS A 259 13.32 4.06 7.06
CA CYS A 259 12.57 3.02 6.36
C CYS A 259 13.49 2.16 5.49
N ASP A 260 14.46 2.78 4.84
CA ASP A 260 15.50 2.19 3.98
C ASP A 260 16.57 1.40 4.75
N LYS A 261 16.46 1.33 6.09
CA LYS A 261 17.38 0.62 7.00
C LYS A 261 16.64 -0.21 8.05
N SER A 262 15.38 -0.54 7.81
CA SER A 262 14.53 -1.25 8.77
C SER A 262 15.07 -2.65 9.14
N LEU A 263 15.95 -3.22 8.32
CA LEU A 263 16.57 -4.52 8.55
C LEU A 263 17.95 -4.45 9.24
N GLU A 264 18.50 -3.26 9.51
CA GLU A 264 19.90 -3.08 10.00
C GLU A 264 20.27 -4.00 11.18
N PHE A 265 19.33 -4.20 12.11
CA PHE A 265 19.53 -5.06 13.29
C PHE A 265 18.37 -6.05 13.49
N ALA A 266 17.59 -6.31 12.45
CA ALA A 266 16.36 -7.08 12.57
C ALA A 266 16.58 -8.60 12.47
N ILE A 267 17.62 -9.05 11.78
CA ILE A 267 17.87 -10.47 11.53
C ILE A 267 18.53 -11.12 12.76
N LEU A 268 17.82 -12.08 13.38
CA LEU A 268 18.28 -12.77 14.59
C LEU A 268 19.03 -14.06 14.32
N THR A 269 18.74 -14.72 13.17
CA THR A 269 19.42 -15.98 12.82
C THR A 269 20.91 -15.70 12.57
N ALA A 270 21.78 -16.42 13.30
CA ALA A 270 23.22 -16.35 13.12
C ALA A 270 23.59 -16.66 11.67
N PRO A 271 24.58 -15.97 11.07
CA PRO A 271 24.91 -16.09 9.64
C PRO A 271 25.13 -17.53 9.17
N GLU A 272 25.84 -18.34 9.97
CA GLU A 272 26.14 -19.73 9.67
C GLU A 272 24.94 -20.69 9.73
N MET A 273 23.85 -20.26 10.34
CA MET A 273 22.60 -21.03 10.48
C MET A 273 21.55 -20.64 9.45
N ARG A 274 21.81 -19.62 8.65
CA ARG A 274 20.84 -19.14 7.65
C ARG A 274 20.70 -20.15 6.51
N ALA A 275 19.46 -20.48 6.16
CA ALA A 275 19.15 -21.46 5.11
C ALA A 275 19.46 -20.88 3.71
N PRO A 276 20.38 -21.45 2.92
CA PRO A 276 20.78 -20.91 1.62
C PRO A 276 19.62 -20.73 0.64
N ALA A 277 18.64 -21.65 0.66
CA ALA A 277 17.47 -21.57 -0.20
C ALA A 277 16.56 -20.37 0.11
N LEU A 278 16.48 -19.95 1.39
CA LEU A 278 15.73 -18.76 1.77
C LEU A 278 16.54 -17.49 1.46
N LEU A 279 17.87 -17.50 1.72
CA LEU A 279 18.74 -16.39 1.37
C LEU A 279 18.68 -16.06 -0.13
N ALA A 280 18.65 -17.09 -0.99
CA ALA A 280 18.50 -16.90 -2.42
C ALA A 280 17.19 -16.23 -2.83
N LYS A 281 16.11 -16.39 -2.03
CA LYS A 281 14.84 -15.70 -2.26
C LYS A 281 14.83 -14.27 -1.72
N LEU A 282 15.63 -14.00 -0.71
CA LEU A 282 15.73 -12.71 -0.03
C LEU A 282 16.67 -11.71 -0.75
N ASP A 283 17.25 -12.08 -1.88
CA ASP A 283 18.26 -11.31 -2.60
C ASP A 283 17.90 -9.85 -2.86
N ALA A 284 16.70 -9.59 -3.36
CA ALA A 284 16.22 -8.23 -3.61
C ALA A 284 15.71 -7.53 -2.35
N VAL A 285 15.01 -8.28 -1.48
CA VAL A 285 14.33 -7.73 -0.30
C VAL A 285 15.34 -7.34 0.79
N ALA A 286 16.32 -8.20 1.06
CA ALA A 286 17.25 -8.07 2.19
C ALA A 286 18.74 -8.13 1.80
N GLY A 287 19.08 -8.13 0.51
CA GLY A 287 20.46 -8.28 0.03
C GLY A 287 21.44 -7.24 0.57
N ARG A 288 20.97 -6.11 1.08
CA ARG A 288 21.78 -5.09 1.74
C ARG A 288 22.40 -5.58 3.07
N VAL A 289 21.75 -6.51 3.77
CA VAL A 289 22.09 -6.94 5.14
C VAL A 289 22.39 -8.43 5.26
N LEU A 290 22.30 -9.20 4.17
CA LEU A 290 22.64 -10.61 4.09
C LEU A 290 24.06 -10.81 3.60
#